data_01cd19aebbb29ee1509bc6b35ed53693
#
_entry.id   01cd19aebbb29ee1509bc6b35ed53693
#
_cell.length_a   1.000
_cell.length_b   1.000
_cell.length_c   1.000
_cell.angle_alpha   90.00
_cell.angle_beta   90.00
_cell.angle_gamma   90.00
#
_symmetry.space_group_name_H-M   'P 1'
#
loop_
_entity.id
_entity.type
_entity.pdbx_description
1 polymer ?
#
loop_
_entity_poly.entity_id
_entity_poly.type
_entity_poly.pdbx_seq_one_letter_code
_entity_poly.pdbx_strand_id
1 'polypeptide(L)'
;MTDLPQFSEPARVVLDDIDRQIIARLHANARIPNVDLAREVGVSPSTCLARVRALRERGVITRYTAEINPAALGYTLQALISVRIRPGARHLMEQISDELRGEPEVAQLFFLGGSEDFLIHVRVRDSEHVRQFVLKNLSANPAVALTETNLVFEHHTANSAGLRTVL
;
A
#
# COMPACT_ATOMS: atom_id res chain seq x y z
N MET A 1 16.75 13.74 -21.10
CA MET A 1 15.92 12.56 -21.40
C MET A 1 15.77 11.85 -20.07
N THR A 2 14.62 11.98 -19.43
CA THR A 2 14.37 11.48 -18.08
C THR A 2 14.10 9.98 -18.20
N ASP A 3 15.01 9.17 -17.69
CA ASP A 3 14.82 7.72 -17.60
C ASP A 3 13.72 7.47 -16.55
N LEU A 4 12.49 7.32 -17.02
CA LEU A 4 11.39 6.89 -16.17
C LEU A 4 11.64 5.43 -15.82
N PRO A 5 11.41 5.01 -14.56
CA PRO A 5 11.49 3.60 -14.20
C PRO A 5 10.59 2.81 -15.15
N GLN A 6 11.16 1.79 -15.80
CA GLN A 6 10.40 0.90 -16.66
C GLN A 6 9.41 0.16 -15.78
N PHE A 7 8.14 0.56 -15.84
CA PHE A 7 7.05 -0.23 -15.28
C PHE A 7 6.95 -1.50 -16.14
N SER A 8 7.61 -2.57 -15.69
CA SER A 8 7.37 -3.90 -16.22
C SER A 8 5.88 -4.20 -15.97
N GLU A 9 5.08 -4.29 -17.04
CA GLU A 9 3.69 -4.72 -16.90
C GLU A 9 3.70 -6.13 -16.26
N PRO A 10 3.10 -6.29 -15.07
CA PRO A 10 2.98 -7.63 -14.51
C PRO A 10 2.15 -8.47 -15.48
N ALA A 11 2.63 -9.67 -15.81
CA ALA A 11 1.91 -10.59 -16.68
C ALA A 11 0.47 -10.73 -16.18
N ARG A 12 -0.49 -10.35 -17.02
CA ARG A 12 -1.92 -10.39 -16.66
C ARG A 12 -2.32 -11.83 -16.37
N VAL A 13 -2.61 -12.12 -15.13
CA VAL A 13 -3.02 -13.44 -14.69
C VAL A 13 -4.45 -13.70 -15.16
N VAL A 14 -4.67 -14.75 -15.96
CA VAL A 14 -6.02 -15.15 -16.37
C VAL A 14 -6.72 -15.79 -15.17
N LEU A 15 -7.88 -15.23 -14.78
CA LEU A 15 -8.73 -15.70 -13.70
C LEU A 15 -10.06 -16.20 -14.26
N ASP A 16 -10.51 -17.37 -13.83
CA ASP A 16 -11.86 -17.85 -14.11
C ASP A 16 -12.88 -17.27 -13.09
N ASP A 17 -14.17 -17.56 -13.30
CA ASP A 17 -15.24 -17.01 -12.45
C ASP A 17 -15.17 -17.52 -11.01
N ILE A 18 -14.67 -18.75 -10.79
CA ILE A 18 -14.49 -19.30 -9.44
C ILE A 18 -13.32 -18.60 -8.74
N ASP A 19 -12.22 -18.36 -9.44
CA ASP A 19 -11.08 -17.60 -8.90
C ASP A 19 -11.52 -16.18 -8.48
N ARG A 20 -12.32 -15.50 -9.30
CA ARG A 20 -12.86 -14.16 -8.97
C ARG A 20 -13.74 -14.20 -7.72
N GLN A 21 -14.64 -15.20 -7.61
CA GLN A 21 -15.47 -15.38 -6.43
C GLN A 21 -14.64 -15.65 -5.18
N ILE A 22 -13.64 -16.53 -5.25
CA ILE A 22 -12.70 -16.81 -4.14
C ILE A 22 -12.03 -15.52 -3.67
N ILE A 23 -11.50 -14.71 -4.60
CA ILE A 23 -10.83 -13.44 -4.28
C ILE A 23 -11.82 -12.49 -3.61
N ALA A 24 -13.03 -12.33 -4.14
CA ALA A 24 -14.04 -11.44 -3.58
C ALA A 24 -14.44 -11.84 -2.15
N ARG A 25 -14.59 -13.14 -1.86
CA ARG A 25 -14.91 -13.65 -0.52
C ARG A 25 -13.75 -13.45 0.46
N LEU A 26 -12.54 -13.79 0.06
CA LEU A 26 -11.34 -13.60 0.88
C LEU A 26 -11.05 -12.10 1.12
N HIS A 27 -11.35 -11.24 0.17
CA HIS A 27 -11.23 -9.79 0.35
C HIS A 27 -12.23 -9.26 1.39
N ALA A 28 -13.46 -9.79 1.39
CA ALA A 28 -14.49 -9.43 2.38
C ALA A 28 -14.21 -10.02 3.77
N ASN A 29 -13.71 -11.26 3.82
CA ASN A 29 -13.35 -11.96 5.05
C ASN A 29 -12.15 -12.87 4.83
N ALA A 30 -10.96 -12.35 5.11
CA ALA A 30 -9.71 -13.09 4.99
C ALA A 30 -9.58 -14.30 5.94
N ARG A 31 -10.48 -14.43 6.92
CA ARG A 31 -10.50 -15.51 7.90
C ARG A 31 -11.61 -16.55 7.67
N ILE A 32 -12.32 -16.48 6.54
CA ILE A 32 -13.35 -17.46 6.20
C ILE A 32 -12.74 -18.88 6.17
N PRO A 33 -13.34 -19.87 6.87
CA PRO A 33 -12.89 -21.25 6.80
C PRO A 33 -12.99 -21.80 5.37
N ASN A 34 -12.02 -22.63 4.95
CA ASN A 34 -12.00 -23.16 3.59
C ASN A 34 -13.27 -23.95 3.22
N VAL A 35 -13.89 -24.62 4.20
CA VAL A 35 -15.15 -25.39 3.97
C VAL A 35 -16.29 -24.42 3.63
N ASP A 36 -16.38 -23.28 4.31
CA ASP A 36 -17.41 -22.27 4.08
C ASP A 36 -17.15 -21.55 2.74
N LEU A 37 -15.89 -21.17 2.47
CA LEU A 37 -15.48 -20.59 1.21
C LEU A 37 -15.84 -21.52 0.03
N ALA A 38 -15.51 -22.81 0.13
CA ALA A 38 -15.80 -23.80 -0.90
C ALA A 38 -17.32 -23.92 -1.18
N ARG A 39 -18.12 -23.94 -0.12
CA ARG A 39 -19.59 -23.96 -0.20
C ARG A 39 -20.14 -22.71 -0.90
N GLU A 40 -19.59 -21.52 -0.56
CA GLU A 40 -20.06 -20.26 -1.15
C GLU A 40 -19.70 -20.11 -2.64
N VAL A 41 -18.59 -20.70 -3.09
CA VAL A 41 -18.17 -20.64 -4.49
C VAL A 41 -18.54 -21.90 -5.30
N GLY A 42 -19.26 -22.87 -4.67
CA GLY A 42 -19.84 -24.02 -5.35
C GLY A 42 -18.83 -25.10 -5.77
N VAL A 43 -17.73 -25.30 -5.02
CA VAL A 43 -16.71 -26.33 -5.29
C VAL A 43 -16.45 -27.22 -4.08
N SER A 44 -15.72 -28.34 -4.26
CA SER A 44 -15.27 -29.14 -3.15
C SER A 44 -14.21 -28.42 -2.29
N PRO A 45 -14.10 -28.69 -0.97
CA PRO A 45 -13.08 -28.09 -0.12
C PRO A 45 -11.65 -28.31 -0.59
N SER A 46 -11.34 -29.45 -1.17
CA SER A 46 -10.03 -29.77 -1.75
C SER A 46 -9.74 -28.92 -2.99
N THR A 47 -10.71 -28.75 -3.87
CA THR A 47 -10.62 -27.90 -5.05
C THR A 47 -10.43 -26.44 -4.66
N CYS A 48 -11.21 -25.95 -3.69
CA CYS A 48 -11.08 -24.60 -3.17
C CYS A 48 -9.68 -24.34 -2.61
N LEU A 49 -9.17 -25.22 -1.76
CA LEU A 49 -7.83 -25.10 -1.20
C LEU A 49 -6.73 -25.07 -2.27
N ALA A 50 -6.83 -25.93 -3.28
CA ALA A 50 -5.89 -25.98 -4.40
C ALA A 50 -5.91 -24.64 -5.18
N ARG A 51 -7.09 -24.06 -5.45
CA ARG A 51 -7.23 -22.76 -6.12
C ARG A 51 -6.65 -21.62 -5.31
N VAL A 52 -6.93 -21.56 -4.02
CA VAL A 52 -6.36 -20.54 -3.11
C VAL A 52 -4.83 -20.60 -3.12
N ARG A 53 -4.24 -21.83 -3.09
CA ARG A 53 -2.80 -22.00 -3.18
C ARG A 53 -2.25 -21.49 -4.53
N ALA A 54 -2.86 -21.89 -5.64
CA ALA A 54 -2.47 -21.43 -6.96
C ALA A 54 -2.56 -19.89 -7.11
N LEU A 55 -3.60 -19.24 -6.55
CA LEU A 55 -3.73 -17.78 -6.55
C LEU A 55 -2.60 -17.10 -5.74
N ARG A 56 -2.15 -17.72 -4.65
CA ARG A 56 -1.00 -17.24 -3.89
C ARG A 56 0.32 -17.42 -4.65
N GLU A 57 0.56 -18.59 -5.21
CA GLU A 57 1.77 -18.91 -5.99
C GLU A 57 1.90 -18.01 -7.22
N ARG A 58 0.77 -17.66 -7.85
CA ARG A 58 0.69 -16.71 -8.97
C ARG A 58 0.77 -15.23 -8.54
N GLY A 59 0.90 -14.94 -7.24
CA GLY A 59 1.01 -13.58 -6.71
C GLY A 59 -0.29 -12.77 -6.74
N VAL A 60 -1.44 -13.39 -7.06
CA VAL A 60 -2.76 -12.71 -7.04
C VAL A 60 -3.17 -12.40 -5.60
N ILE A 61 -2.97 -13.35 -4.70
CA ILE A 61 -3.12 -13.14 -3.25
C ILE A 61 -1.71 -12.96 -2.68
N THR A 62 -1.36 -11.73 -2.35
CA THR A 62 -0.02 -11.40 -1.84
C THR A 62 0.13 -11.68 -0.35
N ARG A 63 -0.92 -11.41 0.44
CA ARG A 63 -0.90 -11.59 1.91
C ARG A 63 -2.31 -11.58 2.49
N TYR A 64 -2.43 -12.09 3.72
CA TYR A 64 -3.58 -11.88 4.59
C TYR A 64 -3.17 -10.87 5.66
N THR A 65 -4.01 -9.87 5.92
CA THR A 65 -3.72 -8.80 6.87
C THR A 65 -4.95 -8.45 7.69
N ALA A 66 -4.73 -7.95 8.91
CA ALA A 66 -5.77 -7.32 9.70
C ALA A 66 -5.71 -5.80 9.50
N GLU A 67 -6.87 -5.17 9.43
CA GLU A 67 -6.96 -3.71 9.53
C GLU A 67 -6.90 -3.32 11.01
N ILE A 68 -5.90 -2.50 11.36
CA ILE A 68 -5.68 -2.03 12.73
C ILE A 68 -6.09 -0.57 12.82
N ASN A 69 -6.89 -0.23 13.82
CA ASN A 69 -7.24 1.18 14.10
C ASN A 69 -6.00 1.91 14.67
N PRO A 70 -5.39 2.85 13.93
CA PRO A 70 -4.19 3.52 14.40
C PRO A 70 -4.43 4.36 15.65
N ALA A 71 -5.63 4.96 15.79
CA ALA A 71 -5.97 5.76 16.96
C ALA A 71 -6.00 4.96 18.25
N ALA A 72 -6.37 3.67 18.18
CA ALA A 72 -6.30 2.75 19.32
C ALA A 72 -4.85 2.47 19.78
N LEU A 73 -3.87 2.72 18.92
CA LEU A 73 -2.44 2.62 19.22
C LEU A 73 -1.78 3.99 19.53
N GLY A 74 -2.60 5.05 19.66
CA GLY A 74 -2.13 6.40 19.98
C GLY A 74 -1.70 7.24 18.75
N TYR A 75 -1.85 6.72 17.53
CA TYR A 75 -1.59 7.47 16.29
C TYR A 75 -2.88 8.19 15.85
N THR A 76 -3.10 9.38 16.40
CA THR A 76 -4.36 10.11 16.24
C THR A 76 -4.36 11.10 15.09
N LEU A 77 -3.19 11.37 14.50
CA LEU A 77 -3.01 12.31 13.41
C LEU A 77 -2.41 11.62 12.19
N GLN A 78 -2.84 12.03 11.02
CA GLN A 78 -2.29 11.59 9.74
C GLN A 78 -1.82 12.81 8.94
N ALA A 79 -0.76 12.64 8.17
CA ALA A 79 -0.30 13.68 7.24
C ALA A 79 0.14 13.07 5.91
N LEU A 80 -0.04 13.85 4.84
CA LEU A 80 0.53 13.58 3.53
C LEU A 80 1.68 14.56 3.31
N ILE A 81 2.87 14.03 3.08
CA ILE A 81 4.08 14.81 2.89
C ILE A 81 4.57 14.61 1.47
N SER A 82 4.47 15.66 0.67
CA SER A 82 5.05 15.71 -0.68
C SER A 82 6.54 16.03 -0.56
N VAL A 83 7.36 15.33 -1.33
CA VAL A 83 8.81 15.48 -1.31
C VAL A 83 9.33 15.64 -2.73
N ARG A 84 10.17 16.67 -2.91
CA ARG A 84 10.93 16.86 -4.15
C ARG A 84 12.41 16.61 -3.89
N ILE A 85 13.02 15.80 -4.73
CA ILE A 85 14.45 15.49 -4.69
C ILE A 85 15.20 16.46 -5.61
N ARG A 86 16.39 16.87 -5.19
CA ARG A 86 17.26 17.70 -6.03
C ARG A 86 17.61 16.94 -7.32
N PRO A 87 17.61 17.61 -8.49
CA PRO A 87 17.90 16.92 -9.77
C PRO A 87 19.19 16.10 -9.75
N GLY A 88 20.26 16.61 -9.11
CA GLY A 88 21.54 15.92 -9.01
C GLY A 88 21.57 14.73 -8.03
N ALA A 89 20.53 14.56 -7.21
CA ALA A 89 20.44 13.51 -6.18
C ALA A 89 19.41 12.42 -6.55
N ARG A 90 18.83 12.45 -7.74
CA ARG A 90 17.79 11.46 -8.15
C ARG A 90 18.29 10.02 -8.17
N HIS A 91 19.58 9.80 -8.35
CA HIS A 91 20.18 8.47 -8.26
C HIS A 91 20.09 7.84 -6.84
N LEU A 92 19.77 8.64 -5.81
CA LEU A 92 19.58 8.18 -4.42
C LEU A 92 18.11 7.84 -4.09
N MET A 93 17.19 7.97 -5.05
CA MET A 93 15.74 7.82 -4.78
C MET A 93 15.39 6.43 -4.23
N GLU A 94 16.02 5.37 -4.73
CA GLU A 94 15.78 4.01 -4.23
C GLU A 94 16.23 3.86 -2.77
N GLN A 95 17.43 4.33 -2.45
CA GLN A 95 17.95 4.33 -1.09
C GLN A 95 17.03 5.12 -0.14
N ILE A 96 16.63 6.34 -0.52
CA ILE A 96 15.73 7.18 0.28
C ILE A 96 14.40 6.48 0.50
N SER A 97 13.87 5.82 -0.54
CA SER A 97 12.64 5.04 -0.44
C SER A 97 12.76 3.89 0.55
N ASP A 98 13.88 3.18 0.56
CA ASP A 98 14.11 2.05 1.46
C ASP A 98 14.24 2.52 2.92
N GLU A 99 14.95 3.62 3.15
CA GLU A 99 15.06 4.25 4.46
C GLU A 99 13.69 4.68 4.98
N LEU A 100 12.90 5.39 4.17
CA LEU A 100 11.57 5.86 4.55
C LEU A 100 10.59 4.71 4.82
N ARG A 101 10.64 3.62 4.04
CA ARG A 101 9.79 2.43 4.26
C ARG A 101 10.12 1.70 5.56
N GLY A 102 11.30 1.90 6.11
CA GLY A 102 11.72 1.37 7.41
C GLY A 102 11.19 2.16 8.61
N GLU A 103 10.71 3.39 8.41
CA GLU A 103 10.21 4.22 9.51
C GLU A 103 8.81 3.78 9.95
N PRO A 104 8.57 3.58 11.27
CA PRO A 104 7.30 3.07 11.78
C PRO A 104 6.11 4.01 11.57
N GLU A 105 6.36 5.30 11.39
CA GLU A 105 5.34 6.30 11.09
C GLU A 105 4.82 6.19 9.67
N VAL A 106 5.59 5.63 8.74
CA VAL A 106 5.24 5.56 7.32
C VAL A 106 4.22 4.46 7.08
N ALA A 107 2.99 4.87 6.76
CA ALA A 107 1.90 3.97 6.41
C ALA A 107 1.93 3.58 4.93
N GLN A 108 2.24 4.53 4.05
CA GLN A 108 2.33 4.34 2.60
C GLN A 108 3.36 5.29 2.01
N LEU A 109 4.02 4.85 0.96
CA LEU A 109 4.96 5.64 0.17
C LEU A 109 4.64 5.46 -1.31
N PHE A 110 4.47 6.57 -2.01
CA PHE A 110 4.19 6.60 -3.44
C PHE A 110 5.34 7.29 -4.16
N PHE A 111 5.79 6.69 -5.28
CA PHE A 111 6.60 7.37 -6.29
C PHE A 111 5.69 8.09 -7.25
N LEU A 112 5.99 9.34 -7.56
CA LEU A 112 5.18 10.17 -8.42
C LEU A 112 5.93 10.55 -9.70
N GLY A 113 5.22 10.54 -10.80
CA GLY A 113 5.70 11.07 -12.09
C GLY A 113 5.15 12.48 -12.32
N GLY A 114 5.73 13.50 -11.71
CA GLY A 114 5.20 14.84 -11.79
C GLY A 114 6.12 15.89 -11.17
N SER A 115 5.52 16.93 -10.58
CA SER A 115 6.25 18.01 -9.89
C SER A 115 6.94 17.53 -8.62
N GLU A 116 6.38 16.51 -7.97
CA GLU A 116 6.91 15.90 -6.77
C GLU A 116 7.43 14.49 -7.11
N ASP A 117 8.46 14.04 -6.38
CA ASP A 117 9.06 12.72 -6.58
C ASP A 117 8.43 11.66 -5.65
N PHE A 118 8.03 12.06 -4.43
CA PHE A 118 7.36 11.18 -3.48
C PHE A 118 6.13 11.83 -2.85
N LEU A 119 5.16 10.99 -2.48
CA LEU A 119 4.13 11.30 -1.51
C LEU A 119 4.18 10.27 -0.39
N ILE A 120 4.35 10.75 0.85
CA ILE A 120 4.48 9.92 2.04
C ILE A 120 3.23 10.10 2.89
N HIS A 121 2.51 9.01 3.15
CA HIS A 121 1.43 9.00 4.12
C HIS A 121 1.99 8.54 5.46
N VAL A 122 1.97 9.41 6.46
CA VAL A 122 2.43 9.11 7.82
C VAL A 122 1.28 9.07 8.81
N ARG A 123 1.42 8.22 9.83
CA ARG A 123 0.55 8.16 11.01
C ARG A 123 1.38 8.50 12.24
N VAL A 124 0.94 9.51 12.97
CA VAL A 124 1.70 10.11 14.07
C VAL A 124 0.77 10.42 15.26
N ARG A 125 1.35 10.71 16.41
CA ARG A 125 0.57 11.01 17.63
C ARG A 125 -0.05 12.41 17.60
N ASP A 126 0.73 13.39 17.16
CA ASP A 126 0.39 14.80 17.20
C ASP A 126 1.20 15.60 16.16
N SER A 127 0.98 16.92 16.11
CA SER A 127 1.66 17.82 15.17
C SER A 127 3.16 17.96 15.46
N GLU A 128 3.58 17.87 16.71
CA GLU A 128 5.00 17.90 17.08
C GLU A 128 5.71 16.64 16.55
N HIS A 129 5.06 15.48 16.60
CA HIS A 129 5.60 14.25 16.04
C HIS A 129 5.73 14.34 14.51
N VAL A 130 4.77 14.97 13.79
CA VAL A 130 4.93 15.26 12.35
C VAL A 130 6.17 16.11 12.11
N ARG A 131 6.32 17.20 12.88
CA ARG A 131 7.47 18.10 12.75
C ARG A 131 8.80 17.39 12.96
N GLN A 132 8.90 16.53 13.98
CA GLN A 132 10.09 15.75 14.28
C GLN A 132 10.39 14.75 13.16
N PHE A 133 9.37 14.07 12.63
CA PHE A 133 9.53 13.15 11.50
C PHE A 133 10.11 13.87 10.26
N VAL A 134 9.54 15.04 9.91
CA VAL A 134 10.01 15.84 8.76
C VAL A 134 11.45 16.31 8.97
N LEU A 135 11.78 16.81 10.16
CA LEU A 135 13.13 17.28 10.45
C LEU A 135 14.17 16.14 10.38
N LYS A 136 13.85 15.00 11.01
CA LYS A 136 14.76 13.85 11.07
C LYS A 136 14.99 13.21 9.72
N ASN A 137 13.92 12.93 8.99
CA ASN A 137 13.96 12.02 7.85
C ASN A 137 14.02 12.76 6.50
N LEU A 138 13.60 14.02 6.45
CA LEU A 138 13.49 14.76 5.19
C LEU A 138 14.37 16.01 5.18
N SER A 139 14.19 16.93 6.13
CA SER A 139 14.92 18.21 6.12
C SER A 139 16.42 18.03 6.37
N ALA A 140 16.82 17.02 7.13
CA ALA A 140 18.23 16.69 7.36
C ALA A 140 18.90 16.02 6.15
N ASN A 141 18.12 15.53 5.18
CA ASN A 141 18.65 14.85 3.99
C ASN A 141 19.03 15.87 2.91
N PRO A 142 20.33 15.99 2.53
CA PRO A 142 20.78 16.95 1.53
C PRO A 142 20.21 16.68 0.13
N ALA A 143 19.72 15.48 -0.15
CA ALA A 143 19.10 15.14 -1.41
C ALA A 143 17.68 15.76 -1.56
N VAL A 144 17.02 16.12 -0.44
CA VAL A 144 15.70 16.73 -0.45
C VAL A 144 15.79 18.21 -0.82
N ALA A 145 15.02 18.63 -1.82
CA ALA A 145 14.92 20.02 -2.26
C ALA A 145 13.80 20.77 -1.55
N LEU A 146 12.64 20.12 -1.40
CA LEU A 146 11.42 20.72 -0.87
C LEU A 146 10.55 19.63 -0.23
N THR A 147 9.86 20.01 0.83
CA THR A 147 8.78 19.22 1.42
C THR A 147 7.56 20.08 1.64
N GLU A 148 6.38 19.55 1.41
CA GLU A 148 5.11 20.15 1.78
C GLU A 148 4.32 19.16 2.62
N THR A 149 3.83 19.61 3.79
CA THR A 149 3.10 18.76 4.73
C THR A 149 1.64 19.19 4.82
N ASN A 150 0.76 18.28 4.46
CA ASN A 150 -0.68 18.46 4.53
C ASN A 150 -1.27 17.55 5.61
N LEU A 151 -1.93 18.14 6.61
CA LEU A 151 -2.62 17.36 7.63
C LEU A 151 -3.90 16.77 7.05
N VAL A 152 -4.14 15.49 7.35
CA VAL A 152 -5.34 14.77 6.94
C VAL A 152 -6.37 14.87 8.05
N PHE A 153 -7.47 15.58 7.80
CA PHE A 153 -8.57 15.70 8.75
C PHE A 153 -9.49 14.48 8.73
N GLU A 154 -9.68 13.89 7.55
CA GLU A 154 -10.53 12.72 7.37
C GLU A 154 -10.01 11.86 6.22
N HIS A 155 -10.00 10.54 6.42
CA HIS A 155 -9.55 9.57 5.42
C HIS A 155 -10.62 8.50 5.25
N HIS A 156 -11.16 8.40 4.05
CA HIS A 156 -12.08 7.35 3.67
C HIS A 156 -11.39 6.37 2.71
N THR A 157 -11.31 5.11 3.10
CA THR A 157 -11.01 4.04 2.16
C THR A 157 -12.30 3.62 1.48
N ALA A 158 -12.33 3.65 0.15
CA ALA A 158 -13.46 3.07 -0.58
C ALA A 158 -13.61 1.60 -0.15
N ASN A 159 -14.80 1.24 0.34
CA ASN A 159 -15.11 -0.15 0.59
C ASN A 159 -14.82 -0.95 -0.68
N SER A 160 -14.40 -2.20 -0.52
CA SER A 160 -14.01 -3.19 -1.53
C SER A 160 -14.87 -3.28 -2.82
N ALA A 161 -15.84 -2.38 -3.00
CA ALA A 161 -16.63 -2.23 -4.21
C ALA A 161 -15.78 -1.95 -5.47
N GLY A 162 -14.61 -1.31 -5.34
CA GLY A 162 -13.72 -1.05 -6.47
C GLY A 162 -13.16 -2.31 -7.12
N LEU A 163 -12.90 -3.38 -6.35
CA LEU A 163 -12.50 -4.68 -6.88
C LEU A 163 -13.66 -5.44 -7.55
N ARG A 164 -14.91 -5.18 -7.14
CA ARG A 164 -16.09 -5.81 -7.77
C ARG A 164 -16.29 -5.40 -9.23
N THR A 165 -15.77 -4.25 -9.64
CA THR A 165 -15.88 -3.75 -11.02
C THR A 165 -14.71 -4.22 -11.90
N VAL A 166 -13.61 -4.66 -11.30
CA VAL A 166 -12.38 -5.12 -11.99
C VAL A 166 -12.28 -6.65 -12.01
N LEU A 167 -13.04 -7.34 -11.15
CA LEU A 167 -13.19 -8.79 -11.09
C LEU A 167 -14.45 -9.25 -11.83
#